data_f48c7bb36ad9e6a4f922825478e1d65a
#
_entry.id   f48c7bb36ad9e6a4f922825478e1d65a
#
_cell.length_a   1.000
_cell.length_b   1.000
_cell.length_c   1.000
_cell.angle_alpha   90.00
_cell.angle_beta   90.00
_cell.angle_gamma   90.00
#
_symmetry.space_group_name_H-M   'P 1'
#
loop_
_entity.id
_entity.type
_entity.pdbx_description
1 polymer ?
#
loop_
_entity_poly.entity_id
_entity_poly.type
_entity_poly.pdbx_seq_one_letter_code
_entity_poly.pdbx_strand_id
1 'polypeptide(L)'
;MSGTAEVNKRYKTEEEFDSEFFKNIERKSNIWSCIQCGTCTASCESGRWTALKTRNIIRKVVIGDLSVLDDPDIWLCTTCYNCLERCPRDVRPTDVILELRNYAAKRGNMHPIHRKVVEFLKTTGHAVPINEQIRQQRIELGLDEVPPTLFKFKEAGDYDELKNIEARLFNVANVEKPPNVDEKEEIKENDEG
;
A
#
# COMPACT_ATOMS: atom_id res chain seq x y z
N MET A 1 -13.17 -22.86 9.66
CA MET A 1 -14.39 -22.25 9.16
C MET A 1 -13.95 -21.04 8.33
N SER A 2 -14.04 -21.17 7.03
CA SER A 2 -13.49 -20.21 6.05
C SER A 2 -14.43 -19.01 5.96
N GLY A 3 -14.01 -17.88 6.50
CA GLY A 3 -14.63 -16.59 6.23
C GLY A 3 -14.28 -16.15 4.81
N THR A 4 -15.18 -16.35 3.87
CA THR A 4 -15.11 -15.74 2.55
C THR A 4 -15.26 -14.23 2.72
N ALA A 5 -14.16 -13.50 2.57
CA ALA A 5 -14.20 -12.05 2.47
C ALA A 5 -15.16 -11.69 1.31
N GLU A 6 -16.17 -10.87 1.59
CA GLU A 6 -17.08 -10.39 0.55
C GLU A 6 -16.28 -9.69 -0.55
N VAL A 7 -16.35 -10.27 -1.75
CA VAL A 7 -15.72 -9.72 -2.95
C VAL A 7 -16.28 -8.31 -3.20
N ASN A 8 -15.40 -7.36 -3.39
CA ASN A 8 -15.73 -5.97 -3.69
C ASN A 8 -16.85 -5.91 -4.75
N LYS A 9 -17.91 -5.11 -4.53
CA LYS A 9 -19.08 -4.95 -5.43
C LYS A 9 -18.77 -4.72 -6.91
N ARG A 10 -17.51 -4.45 -7.27
CA ARG A 10 -17.03 -4.30 -8.63
C ARG A 10 -16.90 -5.63 -9.38
N TYR A 11 -16.68 -6.73 -8.64
CA TYR A 11 -16.46 -8.06 -9.20
C TYR A 11 -17.60 -8.97 -8.73
N LYS A 12 -18.16 -9.74 -9.65
CA LYS A 12 -19.26 -10.67 -9.35
C LYS A 12 -18.77 -11.96 -8.77
N THR A 13 -17.53 -12.36 -9.10
CA THR A 13 -16.88 -13.59 -8.63
C THR A 13 -15.40 -13.38 -8.34
N GLU A 14 -14.77 -14.27 -7.55
CA GLU A 14 -13.32 -14.29 -7.36
C GLU A 14 -12.58 -14.53 -8.67
N GLU A 15 -13.11 -15.36 -9.55
CA GLU A 15 -12.53 -15.65 -10.86
C GLU A 15 -12.46 -14.40 -11.76
N GLU A 16 -13.48 -13.52 -11.72
CA GLU A 16 -13.45 -12.25 -12.43
C GLU A 16 -12.37 -11.31 -11.87
N PHE A 17 -12.23 -11.27 -10.54
CA PHE A 17 -11.20 -10.51 -9.86
C PHE A 17 -9.80 -10.98 -10.27
N ASP A 18 -9.55 -12.27 -10.22
CA ASP A 18 -8.25 -12.86 -10.54
C ASP A 18 -7.91 -12.68 -12.02
N SER A 19 -8.88 -12.83 -12.92
CA SER A 19 -8.68 -12.58 -14.35
C SER A 19 -8.29 -11.12 -14.63
N GLU A 20 -8.95 -10.15 -13.99
CA GLU A 20 -8.60 -8.73 -14.17
C GLU A 20 -7.22 -8.42 -13.58
N PHE A 21 -6.89 -8.99 -12.42
CA PHE A 21 -5.59 -8.84 -11.77
C PHE A 21 -4.45 -9.24 -12.71
N PHE A 22 -4.48 -10.46 -13.25
CA PHE A 22 -3.43 -10.94 -14.15
C PHE A 22 -3.33 -10.14 -15.45
N LYS A 23 -4.46 -9.74 -16.06
CA LYS A 23 -4.48 -8.87 -17.24
C LYS A 23 -3.83 -7.50 -16.97
N ASN A 24 -4.07 -6.92 -15.80
CA ASN A 24 -3.49 -5.63 -15.44
C ASN A 24 -1.98 -5.74 -15.22
N ILE A 25 -1.52 -6.80 -14.56
CA ILE A 25 -0.08 -7.06 -14.37
C ILE A 25 0.61 -7.28 -15.71
N GLU A 26 0.07 -8.13 -16.58
CA GLU A 26 0.61 -8.39 -17.90
C GLU A 26 0.79 -7.10 -18.71
N ARG A 27 -0.28 -6.30 -18.80
CA ARG A 27 -0.27 -5.05 -19.53
C ARG A 27 0.77 -4.05 -19.05
N LYS A 28 1.07 -4.02 -17.74
CA LYS A 28 1.92 -3.00 -17.12
C LYS A 28 3.37 -3.42 -16.94
N SER A 29 3.68 -4.71 -16.96
CA SER A 29 4.93 -5.17 -16.37
C SER A 29 5.80 -6.10 -17.22
N ASN A 30 5.34 -6.55 -18.39
CA ASN A 30 6.06 -7.56 -19.20
C ASN A 30 6.48 -8.80 -18.39
N ILE A 31 5.66 -9.22 -17.42
CA ILE A 31 6.03 -10.20 -16.40
C ILE A 31 6.39 -11.57 -16.96
N TRP A 32 5.77 -11.98 -18.06
CA TRP A 32 5.98 -13.27 -18.68
C TRP A 32 7.37 -13.43 -19.33
N SER A 33 8.10 -12.33 -19.54
CA SER A 33 9.49 -12.35 -19.99
C SER A 33 10.50 -12.67 -18.88
N CYS A 34 10.04 -12.87 -17.64
CA CYS A 34 10.90 -13.06 -16.48
C CYS A 34 11.63 -14.42 -16.52
N ILE A 35 12.95 -14.40 -16.59
CA ILE A 35 13.81 -15.59 -16.54
C ILE A 35 14.31 -15.95 -15.14
N GLN A 36 13.78 -15.31 -14.12
CA GLN A 36 14.13 -15.57 -12.71
C GLN A 36 15.64 -15.44 -12.37
N CYS A 37 16.37 -14.55 -13.06
CA CYS A 37 17.82 -14.37 -12.89
C CYS A 37 18.24 -13.79 -11.52
N GLY A 38 17.32 -13.15 -10.77
CA GLY A 38 17.59 -12.61 -9.43
C GLY A 38 18.17 -11.20 -9.38
N THR A 39 18.48 -10.56 -10.51
CA THR A 39 19.05 -9.20 -10.59
C THR A 39 18.18 -8.19 -9.81
N CYS A 40 16.86 -8.30 -9.89
CA CYS A 40 15.93 -7.42 -9.17
C CYS A 40 16.06 -7.52 -7.64
N THR A 41 16.33 -8.72 -7.10
CA THR A 41 16.58 -8.90 -5.65
C THR A 41 17.98 -8.40 -5.28
N ALA A 42 18.97 -8.68 -6.09
CA ALA A 42 20.35 -8.25 -5.83
C ALA A 42 20.51 -6.72 -5.85
N SER A 43 19.70 -6.02 -6.63
CA SER A 43 19.72 -4.55 -6.73
C SER A 43 18.71 -3.84 -5.82
N CYS A 44 17.97 -4.59 -5.00
CA CYS A 44 16.93 -3.99 -4.15
C CYS A 44 17.54 -3.35 -2.90
N GLU A 45 17.46 -2.03 -2.79
CA GLU A 45 17.95 -1.31 -1.61
C GLU A 45 17.18 -1.69 -0.34
N SER A 46 15.84 -1.73 -0.41
CA SER A 46 15.02 -2.18 0.72
C SER A 46 15.34 -3.64 1.12
N GLY A 47 15.52 -4.53 0.15
CA GLY A 47 15.79 -5.95 0.40
C GLY A 47 17.14 -6.25 1.08
N ARG A 48 18.02 -5.26 1.22
CA ARG A 48 19.27 -5.37 2.02
C ARG A 48 18.98 -5.32 3.51
N TRP A 49 17.94 -4.58 3.90
CA TRP A 49 17.62 -4.28 5.31
C TRP A 49 16.33 -4.92 5.79
N THR A 50 15.54 -5.50 4.87
CA THR A 50 14.23 -6.07 5.15
C THR A 50 14.09 -7.48 4.57
N ALA A 51 12.98 -8.14 4.87
CA ALA A 51 12.62 -9.44 4.34
C ALA A 51 12.30 -9.43 2.83
N LEU A 52 12.10 -8.27 2.21
CA LEU A 52 11.71 -8.14 0.81
C LEU A 52 12.67 -8.87 -0.14
N LYS A 53 12.15 -9.87 -0.84
CA LYS A 53 12.86 -10.58 -1.91
C LYS A 53 12.08 -10.46 -3.22
N THR A 54 12.36 -9.41 -3.97
CA THR A 54 11.63 -9.03 -5.21
C THR A 54 11.46 -10.22 -6.17
N ARG A 55 12.51 -11.04 -6.38
CA ARG A 55 12.42 -12.22 -7.24
C ARG A 55 11.36 -13.23 -6.77
N ASN A 56 11.23 -13.44 -5.46
CA ASN A 56 10.25 -14.38 -4.92
C ASN A 56 8.82 -13.88 -5.15
N ILE A 57 8.59 -12.58 -4.96
CA ILE A 57 7.29 -11.95 -5.28
C ILE A 57 6.96 -12.14 -6.76
N ILE A 58 7.89 -11.80 -7.66
CA ILE A 58 7.69 -11.99 -9.09
C ILE A 58 7.42 -13.46 -9.44
N ARG A 59 8.14 -14.41 -8.80
CA ARG A 59 7.91 -15.84 -9.02
C ARG A 59 6.51 -16.25 -8.62
N LYS A 60 6.02 -15.84 -7.43
CA LYS A 60 4.65 -16.14 -6.99
C LYS A 60 3.63 -15.68 -8.03
N VAL A 61 3.78 -14.46 -8.54
CA VAL A 61 2.88 -13.94 -9.58
C VAL A 61 2.95 -14.77 -10.87
N VAL A 62 4.16 -15.10 -11.35
CA VAL A 62 4.35 -15.89 -12.60
C VAL A 62 3.72 -17.27 -12.50
N ILE A 63 3.72 -17.90 -11.33
CA ILE A 63 3.09 -19.23 -11.15
C ILE A 63 1.62 -19.16 -10.74
N GLY A 64 1.03 -17.97 -10.66
CA GLY A 64 -0.38 -17.79 -10.29
C GLY A 64 -0.67 -17.96 -8.79
N ASP A 65 0.34 -17.87 -7.93
CA ASP A 65 0.18 -18.01 -6.48
C ASP A 65 -0.35 -16.70 -5.88
N LEU A 66 -1.66 -16.64 -5.65
CA LEU A 66 -2.36 -15.48 -5.10
C LEU A 66 -2.06 -15.22 -3.62
N SER A 67 -1.39 -16.15 -2.91
CA SER A 67 -0.92 -15.89 -1.54
C SER A 67 0.04 -14.69 -1.45
N VAL A 68 0.57 -14.25 -2.58
CA VAL A 68 1.38 -13.03 -2.68
C VAL A 68 0.61 -11.76 -2.28
N LEU A 69 -0.72 -11.76 -2.37
CA LEU A 69 -1.58 -10.64 -1.95
C LEU A 69 -1.66 -10.51 -0.42
N ASP A 70 -1.40 -11.61 0.30
CA ASP A 70 -1.38 -11.66 1.76
C ASP A 70 0.05 -11.49 2.33
N ASP A 71 1.05 -11.41 1.44
CA ASP A 71 2.45 -11.33 1.81
C ASP A 71 2.80 -9.90 2.29
N PRO A 72 3.16 -9.70 3.57
CA PRO A 72 3.48 -8.37 4.10
C PRO A 72 4.70 -7.75 3.42
N ASP A 73 5.57 -8.55 2.83
CA ASP A 73 6.80 -8.08 2.18
C ASP A 73 6.53 -7.16 0.98
N ILE A 74 5.36 -7.27 0.33
CA ILE A 74 5.00 -6.36 -0.77
C ILE A 74 4.98 -4.89 -0.30
N TRP A 75 4.69 -4.64 0.99
CA TRP A 75 4.64 -3.29 1.57
C TRP A 75 6.00 -2.69 1.90
N LEU A 76 7.07 -3.50 1.90
CA LEU A 76 8.44 -3.07 2.18
C LEU A 76 9.14 -2.43 0.96
N CYS A 77 8.53 -2.47 -0.22
CA CYS A 77 9.09 -1.84 -1.42
C CYS A 77 9.04 -0.31 -1.32
N THR A 78 10.19 0.35 -1.48
CA THR A 78 10.33 1.82 -1.44
C THR A 78 10.12 2.49 -2.80
N THR A 79 9.71 1.73 -3.82
CA THR A 79 9.47 2.25 -5.19
C THR A 79 10.65 3.00 -5.80
N CYS A 80 11.88 2.57 -5.52
CA CYS A 80 13.10 3.21 -6.03
C CYS A 80 13.42 2.89 -7.49
N TYR A 81 12.69 1.96 -8.13
CA TYR A 81 12.82 1.52 -9.52
C TYR A 81 14.14 0.85 -9.92
N ASN A 82 15.13 0.67 -9.04
CA ASN A 82 16.40 0.00 -9.36
C ASN A 82 16.23 -1.38 -10.00
N CYS A 83 15.24 -2.14 -9.57
CA CYS A 83 14.93 -3.45 -10.12
C CYS A 83 14.40 -3.41 -11.56
N LEU A 84 13.74 -2.32 -11.95
CA LEU A 84 13.27 -2.07 -13.31
C LEU A 84 14.44 -1.73 -14.22
N GLU A 85 15.25 -0.73 -13.83
CA GLU A 85 16.38 -0.25 -14.61
C GLU A 85 17.44 -1.34 -14.90
N ARG A 86 17.57 -2.30 -13.99
CA ARG A 86 18.57 -3.37 -14.10
C ARG A 86 18.03 -4.67 -14.65
N CYS A 87 16.76 -4.72 -15.06
CA CYS A 87 16.16 -5.95 -15.55
C CYS A 87 16.63 -6.27 -16.98
N PRO A 88 17.34 -7.41 -17.23
CA PRO A 88 17.82 -7.74 -18.58
C PRO A 88 16.70 -8.17 -19.54
N ARG A 89 15.48 -8.32 -19.05
CA ARG A 89 14.31 -8.77 -19.81
C ARG A 89 13.20 -7.72 -19.86
N ASP A 90 13.51 -6.50 -19.43
CA ASP A 90 12.54 -5.39 -19.39
C ASP A 90 11.25 -5.74 -18.62
N VAL A 91 11.36 -6.57 -17.60
CA VAL A 91 10.30 -6.78 -16.63
C VAL A 91 10.27 -5.57 -15.70
N ARG A 92 9.09 -5.13 -15.29
CA ARG A 92 8.87 -3.96 -14.42
C ARG A 92 8.44 -4.40 -13.02
N PRO A 93 9.36 -4.92 -12.17
CA PRO A 93 8.99 -5.50 -10.88
C PRO A 93 8.32 -4.52 -9.92
N THR A 94 8.70 -3.24 -9.96
CA THR A 94 8.09 -2.20 -9.14
C THR A 94 6.61 -2.03 -9.48
N ASP A 95 6.27 -2.03 -10.78
CA ASP A 95 4.87 -1.88 -11.21
C ASP A 95 4.04 -3.11 -10.82
N VAL A 96 4.63 -4.30 -10.86
CA VAL A 96 3.99 -5.52 -10.32
C VAL A 96 3.66 -5.35 -8.84
N ILE A 97 4.64 -4.89 -8.03
CA ILE A 97 4.42 -4.70 -6.58
C ILE A 97 3.35 -3.64 -6.31
N LEU A 98 3.31 -2.56 -7.08
CA LEU A 98 2.26 -1.54 -6.96
C LEU A 98 0.87 -2.10 -7.26
N GLU A 99 0.74 -2.93 -8.30
CA GLU A 99 -0.53 -3.61 -8.59
C GLU A 99 -0.90 -4.61 -7.48
N LEU A 100 0.06 -5.38 -6.96
CA LEU A 100 -0.17 -6.27 -5.82
C LEU A 100 -0.73 -5.51 -4.61
N ARG A 101 -0.13 -4.36 -4.26
CA ARG A 101 -0.62 -3.49 -3.17
C ARG A 101 -2.04 -2.99 -3.43
N ASN A 102 -2.34 -2.58 -4.66
CA ASN A 102 -3.67 -2.13 -5.03
C ASN A 102 -4.70 -3.25 -4.84
N TYR A 103 -4.38 -4.46 -5.26
CA TYR A 103 -5.28 -5.61 -5.13
C TYR A 103 -5.36 -6.12 -3.69
N ALA A 104 -4.25 -6.15 -2.94
CA ALA A 104 -4.23 -6.48 -1.52
C ALA A 104 -5.11 -5.48 -0.72
N ALA A 105 -4.99 -4.19 -0.98
CA ALA A 105 -5.83 -3.17 -0.36
C ALA A 105 -7.31 -3.36 -0.66
N LYS A 106 -7.68 -3.71 -1.91
CA LYS A 106 -9.06 -4.03 -2.29
C LYS A 106 -9.63 -5.26 -1.56
N ARG A 107 -8.77 -6.22 -1.22
CA ARG A 107 -9.11 -7.39 -0.39
C ARG A 107 -9.10 -7.10 1.12
N GLY A 108 -8.78 -5.88 1.54
CA GLY A 108 -8.68 -5.50 2.96
C GLY A 108 -7.33 -5.82 3.60
N ASN A 109 -6.37 -6.38 2.86
CA ASN A 109 -5.03 -6.76 3.32
C ASN A 109 -4.04 -5.60 3.26
N MET A 110 -4.44 -4.43 3.72
CA MET A 110 -3.56 -3.28 3.80
C MET A 110 -2.69 -3.35 5.06
N HIS A 111 -1.40 -3.06 4.93
CA HIS A 111 -0.49 -2.99 6.07
C HIS A 111 -1.01 -2.01 7.15
N PRO A 112 -0.95 -2.35 8.44
CA PRO A 112 -1.55 -1.54 9.52
C PRO A 112 -1.10 -0.08 9.54
N ILE A 113 0.18 0.19 9.26
CA ILE A 113 0.72 1.56 9.20
C ILE A 113 0.07 2.35 8.07
N HIS A 114 -0.07 1.77 6.89
CA HIS A 114 -0.74 2.45 5.77
C HIS A 114 -2.23 2.68 6.07
N ARG A 115 -2.89 1.74 6.76
CA ARG A 115 -4.28 1.91 7.21
C ARG A 115 -4.43 3.12 8.15
N LYS A 116 -3.52 3.28 9.12
CA LYS A 116 -3.49 4.45 10.00
C LYS A 116 -3.33 5.76 9.21
N VAL A 117 -2.46 5.79 8.21
CA VAL A 117 -2.30 6.98 7.34
C VAL A 117 -3.59 7.31 6.60
N VAL A 118 -4.29 6.30 6.08
CA VAL A 118 -5.59 6.48 5.43
C VAL A 118 -6.63 7.02 6.43
N GLU A 119 -6.68 6.49 7.66
CA GLU A 119 -7.58 7.00 8.71
C GLU A 119 -7.28 8.46 9.07
N PHE A 120 -6.02 8.85 9.20
CA PHE A 120 -5.65 10.25 9.41
C PHE A 120 -6.10 11.13 8.24
N LEU A 121 -5.88 10.69 7.02
CA LEU A 121 -6.33 11.43 5.84
C LEU A 121 -7.86 11.62 5.86
N LYS A 122 -8.62 10.58 6.20
CA LYS A 122 -10.08 10.60 6.28
C LYS A 122 -10.62 11.53 7.38
N THR A 123 -9.99 11.53 8.54
CA THR A 123 -10.49 12.25 9.72
C THR A 123 -10.03 13.69 9.75
N THR A 124 -8.79 13.96 9.32
CA THR A 124 -8.14 15.27 9.47
C THR A 124 -7.86 15.98 8.14
N GLY A 125 -7.96 15.26 7.00
CA GLY A 125 -7.55 15.79 5.70
C GLY A 125 -6.03 15.81 5.49
N HIS A 126 -5.25 15.22 6.41
CA HIS A 126 -3.78 15.17 6.38
C HIS A 126 -3.31 13.72 6.49
N ALA A 127 -2.27 13.35 5.73
CA ALA A 127 -1.64 12.03 5.82
C ALA A 127 -0.74 11.89 7.07
N VAL A 128 -0.36 13.00 7.70
CA VAL A 128 0.49 13.07 8.88
C VAL A 128 -0.24 13.86 9.98
N PRO A 129 -0.19 13.42 11.24
CA PRO A 129 -0.79 14.16 12.34
C PRO A 129 -0.20 15.57 12.45
N ILE A 130 -1.05 16.57 12.65
CA ILE A 130 -0.65 17.96 12.93
C ILE A 130 -0.87 18.19 14.42
N ASN A 131 0.17 17.95 15.22
CA ASN A 131 0.18 18.26 16.65
C ASN A 131 0.65 19.70 16.91
N GLU A 132 0.55 20.15 18.15
CA GLU A 132 0.90 21.51 18.56
C GLU A 132 2.35 21.86 18.25
N GLN A 133 3.28 20.92 18.44
CA GLN A 133 4.69 21.11 18.13
C GLN A 133 4.92 21.37 16.64
N ILE A 134 4.26 20.63 15.76
CA ILE A 134 4.35 20.82 14.30
C ILE A 134 3.74 22.16 13.90
N ARG A 135 2.64 22.60 14.52
CA ARG A 135 2.02 23.91 14.29
C ARG A 135 3.00 25.03 14.63
N GLN A 136 3.64 24.95 15.79
CA GLN A 136 4.63 25.93 16.23
C GLN A 136 5.82 26.00 15.27
N GLN A 137 6.40 24.86 14.88
CA GLN A 137 7.48 24.80 13.91
C GLN A 137 7.09 25.41 12.55
N ARG A 138 5.85 25.21 12.10
CA ARG A 138 5.36 25.82 10.86
C ARG A 138 5.31 27.33 10.96
N ILE A 139 4.80 27.87 12.08
CA ILE A 139 4.76 29.32 12.34
C ILE A 139 6.17 29.91 12.35
N GLU A 140 7.13 29.26 13.03
CA GLU A 140 8.54 29.67 13.08
C GLU A 140 9.19 29.71 11.69
N LEU A 141 8.76 28.85 10.78
CA LEU A 141 9.20 28.82 9.39
C LEU A 141 8.44 29.80 8.47
N GLY A 142 7.54 30.61 9.01
CA GLY A 142 6.70 31.54 8.24
C GLY A 142 5.63 30.87 7.38
N LEU A 143 5.22 29.64 7.74
CA LEU A 143 4.17 28.89 7.09
C LEU A 143 2.84 29.05 7.85
N ASP A 144 1.72 28.84 7.15
CA ASP A 144 0.40 28.76 7.82
C ASP A 144 0.42 27.66 8.89
N GLU A 145 -0.26 27.90 10.01
CA GLU A 145 -0.39 26.97 11.14
C GLU A 145 -0.85 25.56 10.68
N VAL A 146 -1.79 25.52 9.74
CA VAL A 146 -2.30 24.30 9.12
C VAL A 146 -1.97 24.28 7.65
N PRO A 147 -1.42 23.19 7.09
CA PRO A 147 -1.09 23.12 5.67
C PRO A 147 -2.35 23.23 4.79
N PRO A 148 -2.23 23.83 3.58
CA PRO A 148 -3.34 23.94 2.64
C PRO A 148 -3.63 22.59 1.97
N THR A 149 -4.23 21.68 2.73
CA THR A 149 -4.58 20.32 2.28
C THR A 149 -6.09 20.17 2.22
N LEU A 150 -6.56 18.92 2.17
CA LEU A 150 -7.98 18.55 2.15
C LEU A 150 -8.80 19.22 3.27
N PHE A 151 -8.16 19.65 4.35
CA PHE A 151 -8.81 20.37 5.45
C PHE A 151 -9.52 21.65 5.00
N LYS A 152 -8.95 22.39 4.03
CA LYS A 152 -9.62 23.58 3.46
C LYS A 152 -10.92 23.24 2.73
N PHE A 153 -10.99 22.07 2.10
CA PHE A 153 -12.22 21.60 1.44
C PHE A 153 -13.28 21.16 2.46
N LYS A 154 -12.86 20.72 3.65
CA LYS A 154 -13.79 20.39 4.73
C LYS A 154 -14.57 21.61 5.20
N GLU A 155 -13.92 22.77 5.29
CA GLU A 155 -14.56 24.05 5.65
C GLU A 155 -15.46 24.58 4.52
N ALA A 156 -15.14 24.29 3.27
CA ALA A 156 -15.93 24.70 2.10
C ALA A 156 -17.17 23.82 1.85
N GLY A 157 -17.40 22.76 2.62
CA GLY A 157 -18.54 21.85 2.43
C GLY A 157 -18.33 20.72 1.41
N ASP A 158 -17.27 20.77 0.62
CA ASP A 158 -16.97 19.79 -0.44
C ASP A 158 -16.42 18.45 0.10
N TYR A 159 -16.19 18.39 1.40
CA TYR A 159 -15.60 17.20 2.07
C TYR A 159 -16.54 15.99 2.07
N ASP A 160 -17.85 16.21 2.11
CA ASP A 160 -18.82 15.11 2.09
C ASP A 160 -18.89 14.44 0.72
N GLU A 161 -18.65 15.18 -0.36
CA GLU A 161 -18.52 14.61 -1.69
C GLU A 161 -17.25 13.75 -1.81
N LEU A 162 -16.14 14.18 -1.24
CA LEU A 162 -14.90 13.39 -1.14
C LEU A 162 -15.10 12.10 -0.34
N LYS A 163 -15.84 12.14 0.77
CA LYS A 163 -16.21 10.92 1.53
C LYS A 163 -17.07 9.96 0.70
N ASN A 164 -17.98 10.48 -0.11
CA ASN A 164 -18.80 9.67 -1.00
C ASN A 164 -17.96 9.01 -2.10
N ILE A 165 -17.00 9.74 -2.68
CA ILE A 165 -16.03 9.20 -3.64
C ILE A 165 -15.19 8.12 -2.98
N GLU A 166 -14.71 8.36 -1.79
CA GLU A 166 -13.94 7.43 -0.99
C GLU A 166 -14.72 6.14 -0.68
N ALA A 167 -15.96 6.26 -0.21
CA ALA A 167 -16.82 5.12 0.04
C ALA A 167 -17.07 4.27 -1.20
N ARG A 168 -17.09 4.89 -2.39
CA ARG A 168 -17.19 4.18 -3.68
C ARG A 168 -15.88 3.50 -4.09
N LEU A 169 -14.74 4.12 -3.84
CA LEU A 169 -13.43 3.62 -4.26
C LEU A 169 -12.92 2.50 -3.34
N PHE A 170 -13.12 2.65 -2.06
CA PHE A 170 -12.53 1.74 -1.08
C PHE A 170 -13.51 0.73 -0.51
N ASN A 171 -14.84 0.94 -0.66
CA ASN A 171 -15.92 0.14 -0.06
C ASN A 171 -15.49 -0.60 1.24
N VAL A 172 -14.74 0.14 2.08
CA VAL A 172 -14.07 -0.35 3.28
C VAL A 172 -15.08 -0.49 4.43
N ALA A 173 -16.38 -0.42 4.10
CA ALA A 173 -17.44 -0.46 5.09
C ALA A 173 -17.53 -1.80 5.84
N ASN A 174 -16.83 -2.86 5.42
CA ASN A 174 -16.90 -4.18 6.05
C ASN A 174 -15.54 -4.85 6.25
N VAL A 175 -14.46 -4.10 6.44
CA VAL A 175 -13.28 -4.72 7.02
C VAL A 175 -13.51 -4.81 8.52
N GLU A 176 -14.05 -5.95 8.96
CA GLU A 176 -14.04 -6.33 10.36
C GLU A 176 -12.64 -6.09 10.91
N LYS A 177 -12.57 -5.41 12.05
CA LYS A 177 -11.33 -5.19 12.79
C LYS A 177 -10.55 -6.51 12.82
N PRO A 178 -9.29 -6.57 12.37
CA PRO A 178 -8.52 -7.79 12.54
C PRO A 178 -8.53 -8.16 14.02
N PRO A 179 -8.53 -9.46 14.38
CA PRO A 179 -8.47 -9.88 15.77
C PRO A 179 -7.28 -9.20 16.42
N ASN A 180 -7.50 -8.64 17.60
CA ASN A 180 -6.53 -7.92 18.42
C ASN A 180 -5.10 -8.43 18.19
N VAL A 181 -4.31 -7.63 17.50
CA VAL A 181 -2.87 -7.64 17.74
C VAL A 181 -2.71 -6.83 19.01
N ASP A 182 -2.41 -7.53 20.09
CA ASP A 182 -2.27 -6.99 21.41
C ASP A 182 -1.44 -5.72 21.40
N GLU A 183 -2.00 -4.69 22.02
CA GLU A 183 -1.30 -3.48 22.45
C GLU A 183 -0.20 -3.86 23.43
N LYS A 184 0.95 -4.32 22.97
CA LYS A 184 2.19 -4.44 23.74
C LYS A 184 3.40 -4.60 22.82
N GLU A 185 3.78 -3.56 22.14
CA GLU A 185 5.18 -3.24 21.94
C GLU A 185 5.35 -1.74 22.08
N GLU A 186 5.53 -1.32 23.34
CA GLU A 186 6.15 -0.05 23.69
C GLU A 186 7.50 0.01 22.99
N ILE A 187 7.61 0.92 22.03
CA ILE A 187 8.91 1.30 21.47
C ILE A 187 9.69 1.89 22.65
N LYS A 188 10.57 1.12 23.23
CA LYS A 188 11.60 1.64 24.12
C LYS A 188 12.53 2.49 23.26
N GLU A 189 12.41 3.78 23.43
CA GLU A 189 13.45 4.73 23.06
C GLU A 189 14.73 4.30 23.76
N ASN A 190 15.68 3.78 23.04
CA ASN A 190 17.04 3.67 23.51
C ASN A 190 17.73 5.02 23.29
N ASP A 191 17.59 5.89 24.28
CA ASP A 191 18.62 6.85 24.61
C ASP A 191 19.82 6.05 25.18
N GLU A 192 20.88 5.96 24.39
CA GLU A 192 22.23 5.79 24.92
C GLU A 192 23.28 6.12 23.84
N GLY A 193 24.09 7.21 24.11
CA GLY A 193 25.47 7.36 23.74
C GLY A 193 25.83 7.95 22.39
#